data_1e43f7b0383700475f299abee46e618d
#
_entry.id   1e43f7b0383700475f299abee46e618d
#
_cell.length_a   1.000
_cell.length_b   1.000
_cell.length_c   1.000
_cell.angle_alpha   90.00
_cell.angle_beta   90.00
_cell.angle_gamma   90.00
#
_symmetry.space_group_name_H-M   'P 1'
#
loop_
_entity.id
_entity.type
_entity.pdbx_description
1 polymer ?
#
loop_
_entity_poly.entity_id
_entity_poly.type
_entity_poly.pdbx_seq_one_letter_code
_entity_poly.pdbx_strand_id
1 'polypeptide(L)'
;MVKDRYVTLAEVKEMLEAESETREFTPEQKLALEHARGAKLSAEQARELKGKLLELEFIGDLNNAEAVAVKITDIMPTHFDDVRLIFQKERRVLDKKQGEQIINLVNEYL
;
A
#
# COMPACT_ATOMS: atom_id res chain seq x y z
N MET A 1 -16.62 -9.23 -10.17
CA MET A 1 -15.43 -8.94 -9.84
C MET A 1 -15.33 -7.75 -8.98
N VAL A 2 -14.41 -7.71 -8.26
CA VAL A 2 -14.31 -6.67 -7.31
C VAL A 2 -13.41 -5.59 -7.83
N LYS A 3 -13.97 -4.73 -8.63
CA LYS A 3 -13.19 -3.77 -9.22
C LYS A 3 -12.93 -2.61 -8.40
N ASP A 4 -13.76 -2.34 -7.47
CA ASP A 4 -13.64 -1.14 -6.68
C ASP A 4 -12.76 -1.29 -5.48
N ARG A 5 -12.17 -2.45 -5.33
CA ARG A 5 -11.36 -2.74 -4.17
C ARG A 5 -9.90 -2.48 -4.45
N TYR A 6 -9.27 -1.70 -3.58
CA TYR A 6 -7.84 -1.45 -3.66
C TYR A 6 -7.08 -2.53 -2.92
N VAL A 7 -6.09 -3.14 -3.57
CA VAL A 7 -5.26 -4.16 -2.96
C VAL A 7 -3.80 -3.73 -2.99
N THR A 8 -3.04 -4.19 -2.01
CA THR A 8 -1.62 -3.89 -1.93
C THR A 8 -0.83 -4.79 -2.87
N LEU A 9 0.41 -4.39 -3.18
CA LEU A 9 1.30 -5.21 -3.98
C LEU A 9 1.54 -6.57 -3.33
N ALA A 10 1.62 -6.60 -2.00
CA ALA A 10 1.81 -7.86 -1.28
C ALA A 10 0.63 -8.81 -1.49
N GLU A 11 -0.59 -8.27 -1.50
CA GLU A 11 -1.78 -9.08 -1.75
C GLU A 11 -1.84 -9.57 -3.19
N VAL A 12 -1.46 -8.72 -4.14
CA VAL A 12 -1.38 -9.12 -5.56
C VAL A 12 -0.37 -10.23 -5.75
N LYS A 13 0.79 -10.12 -5.09
CA LYS A 13 1.81 -11.15 -5.15
C LYS A 13 1.27 -12.50 -4.67
N GLU A 14 0.58 -12.49 -3.54
CA GLU A 14 0.02 -13.72 -2.98
C GLU A 14 -0.99 -14.36 -3.95
N MET A 15 -1.89 -13.56 -4.50
CA MET A 15 -2.89 -14.05 -5.44
C MET A 15 -2.27 -14.63 -6.71
N LEU A 16 -1.29 -13.93 -7.28
CA LEU A 16 -0.66 -14.37 -8.51
C LEU A 16 0.21 -15.61 -8.30
N GLU A 17 0.90 -15.69 -7.17
CA GLU A 17 1.70 -16.87 -6.87
C GLU A 17 0.83 -18.11 -6.72
N ALA A 18 -0.31 -17.96 -6.05
CA ALA A 18 -1.26 -19.05 -5.92
C ALA A 18 -1.80 -19.50 -7.28
N GLU A 19 -2.11 -18.54 -8.14
CA GLU A 19 -2.63 -18.82 -9.48
C GLU A 19 -1.59 -19.48 -10.37
N SER A 20 -0.33 -19.08 -10.25
CA SER A 20 0.74 -19.61 -11.09
C SER A 20 0.99 -21.12 -10.86
N GLU A 21 0.56 -21.63 -9.72
CA GLU A 21 0.67 -23.04 -9.43
C GLU A 21 -0.35 -23.89 -10.19
N THR A 22 -1.42 -23.27 -10.68
CA THR A 22 -2.52 -23.98 -11.31
C THR A 22 -2.56 -23.86 -12.82
N ARG A 23 -1.84 -22.89 -13.40
CA ARG A 23 -1.84 -22.67 -14.86
C ARG A 23 -0.64 -21.84 -15.28
N GLU A 24 -0.36 -21.91 -16.58
CA GLU A 24 0.68 -21.07 -17.15
C GLU A 24 0.19 -19.64 -17.31
N PHE A 25 1.07 -18.70 -17.07
CA PHE A 25 0.77 -17.29 -17.19
C PHE A 25 1.12 -16.76 -18.58
N THR A 26 0.33 -15.81 -19.05
CA THR A 26 0.69 -15.02 -20.22
C THR A 26 1.90 -14.14 -19.88
N PRO A 27 2.59 -13.59 -20.90
CA PRO A 27 3.71 -12.67 -20.61
C PRO A 27 3.32 -11.49 -19.74
N GLU A 28 2.10 -10.96 -19.92
CA GLU A 28 1.62 -9.85 -19.10
C GLU A 28 1.43 -10.25 -17.65
N GLN A 29 0.91 -11.45 -17.43
CA GLN A 29 0.74 -11.96 -16.06
C GLN A 29 2.07 -12.21 -15.38
N LYS A 30 3.06 -12.69 -16.14
CA LYS A 30 4.41 -12.88 -15.59
C LYS A 30 5.05 -11.56 -15.19
N LEU A 31 4.85 -10.51 -15.99
CA LEU A 31 5.35 -9.18 -15.65
C LEU A 31 4.66 -8.64 -14.39
N ALA A 32 3.36 -8.86 -14.28
CA ALA A 32 2.61 -8.43 -13.10
C ALA A 32 3.12 -9.12 -11.84
N LEU A 33 3.41 -10.41 -11.92
CA LEU A 33 3.95 -11.15 -10.78
C LEU A 33 5.35 -10.63 -10.39
N GLU A 34 6.20 -10.38 -11.38
CA GLU A 34 7.52 -9.82 -11.11
C GLU A 34 7.44 -8.48 -10.41
N HIS A 35 6.53 -7.62 -10.88
CA HIS A 35 6.31 -6.32 -10.25
C HIS A 35 5.84 -6.49 -8.80
N ALA A 36 4.88 -7.38 -8.60
CA ALA A 36 4.33 -7.60 -7.26
C ALA A 36 5.36 -8.21 -6.29
N ARG A 37 6.32 -8.97 -6.81
CA ARG A 37 7.39 -9.54 -5.98
C ARG A 37 8.30 -8.48 -5.36
N GLY A 38 8.22 -7.25 -5.83
CA GLY A 38 8.93 -6.13 -5.20
C GLY A 38 8.29 -5.66 -3.91
N ALA A 39 7.14 -6.20 -3.52
CA ALA A 39 6.50 -5.82 -2.26
C ALA A 39 7.40 -6.17 -1.08
N LYS A 40 7.48 -5.24 -0.13
CA LYS A 40 8.36 -5.36 1.03
C LYS A 40 7.73 -6.13 2.18
N LEU A 41 6.43 -6.29 2.17
CA LEU A 41 5.68 -6.92 3.25
C LEU A 41 4.99 -8.18 2.75
N SER A 42 4.62 -9.05 3.69
CA SER A 42 3.71 -10.14 3.37
C SER A 42 2.31 -9.58 3.21
N ALA A 43 1.41 -10.36 2.62
CA ALA A 43 0.02 -9.93 2.46
C ALA A 43 -0.63 -9.62 3.80
N GLU A 44 -0.36 -10.43 4.81
CA GLU A 44 -0.91 -10.22 6.15
C GLU A 44 -0.41 -8.91 6.77
N GLN A 45 0.90 -8.67 6.70
CA GLN A 45 1.50 -7.44 7.22
C GLN A 45 0.95 -6.23 6.47
N ALA A 46 0.78 -6.33 5.16
CA ALA A 46 0.25 -5.24 4.36
C ALA A 46 -1.19 -4.91 4.76
N ARG A 47 -2.00 -5.92 5.03
CA ARG A 47 -3.38 -5.69 5.49
C ARG A 47 -3.42 -5.01 6.85
N GLU A 48 -2.53 -5.41 7.75
CA GLU A 48 -2.42 -4.80 9.06
C GLU A 48 -2.05 -3.32 8.96
N LEU A 49 -1.01 -3.02 8.21
CA LEU A 49 -0.54 -1.66 8.06
C LEU A 49 -1.61 -0.78 7.40
N LYS A 50 -2.22 -1.28 6.32
CA LYS A 50 -3.30 -0.58 5.65
C LYS A 50 -4.44 -0.26 6.62
N GLY A 51 -4.84 -1.24 7.45
CA GLY A 51 -5.89 -1.05 8.44
C GLY A 51 -5.53 0.02 9.45
N LYS A 52 -4.31 -0.02 9.96
CA LYS A 52 -3.84 0.98 10.93
C LYS A 52 -3.81 2.38 10.33
N LEU A 53 -3.39 2.49 9.08
CA LEU A 53 -3.38 3.78 8.40
C LEU A 53 -4.79 4.35 8.24
N LEU A 54 -5.75 3.49 7.90
CA LEU A 54 -7.14 3.92 7.75
C LEU A 54 -7.79 4.33 9.07
N GLU A 55 -7.25 3.87 10.20
CA GLU A 55 -7.72 4.29 11.51
C GLU A 55 -7.26 5.69 11.87
N LEU A 56 -6.24 6.20 11.22
CA LEU A 56 -5.81 7.58 11.41
C LEU A 56 -6.87 8.50 10.81
N GLU A 57 -7.41 9.40 11.62
CA GLU A 57 -8.53 10.24 11.22
C GLU A 57 -8.24 11.05 9.96
N PHE A 58 -7.05 11.63 9.89
CA PHE A 58 -6.68 12.47 8.76
C PHE A 58 -6.50 11.68 7.46
N ILE A 59 -6.36 10.36 7.51
CA ILE A 59 -6.36 9.50 6.33
C ILE A 59 -7.76 9.00 6.05
N GLY A 60 -8.45 8.52 7.08
CA GLY A 60 -9.80 7.97 6.93
C GLY A 60 -10.81 8.97 6.39
N ASP A 61 -10.59 10.27 6.64
CA ASP A 61 -11.47 11.32 6.16
C ASP A 61 -11.24 11.72 4.70
N LEU A 62 -10.20 11.21 4.08
CA LEU A 62 -9.93 11.52 2.67
C LEU A 62 -10.93 10.82 1.75
N ASN A 63 -11.25 11.46 0.64
CA ASN A 63 -12.13 10.84 -0.36
C ASN A 63 -11.52 9.56 -0.93
N ASN A 64 -10.20 9.54 -1.06
CA ASN A 64 -9.47 8.38 -1.57
C ASN A 64 -8.69 7.68 -0.47
N ALA A 65 -9.28 7.57 0.72
CA ALA A 65 -8.59 7.05 1.88
C ALA A 65 -7.95 5.69 1.63
N GLU A 66 -8.70 4.77 1.04
CA GLU A 66 -8.18 3.42 0.79
C GLU A 66 -7.01 3.44 -0.19
N ALA A 67 -7.13 4.23 -1.26
CA ALA A 67 -6.05 4.35 -2.24
C ALA A 67 -4.77 4.93 -1.62
N VAL A 68 -4.92 5.93 -0.75
CA VAL A 68 -3.78 6.53 -0.05
C VAL A 68 -3.13 5.52 0.89
N ALA A 69 -3.94 4.79 1.64
CA ALA A 69 -3.42 3.78 2.56
C ALA A 69 -2.66 2.68 1.81
N VAL A 70 -3.18 2.23 0.67
CA VAL A 70 -2.50 1.25 -0.17
C VAL A 70 -1.17 1.80 -0.68
N LYS A 71 -1.17 3.05 -1.13
CA LYS A 71 0.04 3.68 -1.65
C LYS A 71 1.14 3.74 -0.60
N ILE A 72 0.80 4.14 0.62
CA ILE A 72 1.75 4.20 1.72
C ILE A 72 2.27 2.80 2.04
N THR A 73 1.38 1.82 2.07
CA THR A 73 1.76 0.44 2.36
C THR A 73 2.72 -0.12 1.32
N ASP A 74 2.50 0.20 0.05
CA ASP A 74 3.35 -0.30 -1.04
C ASP A 74 4.73 0.37 -1.05
N ILE A 75 4.76 1.68 -0.78
CA ILE A 75 5.99 2.46 -0.84
C ILE A 75 6.81 2.32 0.44
N MET A 76 6.16 2.22 1.59
CA MET A 76 6.83 2.17 2.89
C MET A 76 7.76 3.37 3.10
N PRO A 77 7.24 4.60 3.02
CA PRO A 77 8.09 5.78 3.14
C PRO A 77 8.66 5.92 4.54
N THR A 78 9.93 6.34 4.62
CA THR A 78 10.63 6.53 5.89
C THR A 78 11.02 7.98 6.13
N HIS A 79 10.81 8.84 5.14
CA HIS A 79 11.13 10.27 5.25
C HIS A 79 9.88 11.10 5.08
N PHE A 80 9.81 12.20 5.84
CA PHE A 80 8.66 13.08 5.81
C PHE A 80 8.35 13.61 4.40
N ASP A 81 9.37 13.97 3.64
CA ASP A 81 9.18 14.51 2.30
C ASP A 81 8.46 13.52 1.38
N ASP A 82 8.75 12.25 1.52
CA ASP A 82 8.12 11.21 0.69
C ASP A 82 6.64 11.07 1.05
N VAL A 83 6.32 11.13 2.35
CA VAL A 83 4.93 11.08 2.80
C VAL A 83 4.19 12.33 2.33
N ARG A 84 4.83 13.49 2.45
CA ARG A 84 4.24 14.75 2.02
C ARG A 84 3.88 14.73 0.53
N LEU A 85 4.73 14.13 -0.30
CA LEU A 85 4.45 14.05 -1.74
C LEU A 85 3.20 13.23 -2.04
N ILE A 86 2.98 12.17 -1.28
CA ILE A 86 1.77 11.35 -1.45
C ILE A 86 0.53 12.19 -1.18
N PHE A 87 0.55 12.98 -0.10
CA PHE A 87 -0.59 13.82 0.27
C PHE A 87 -0.77 15.02 -0.66
N GLN A 88 0.33 15.50 -1.24
CA GLN A 88 0.28 16.60 -2.18
C GLN A 88 -0.57 16.25 -3.41
N LYS A 89 -0.50 15.00 -3.85
CA LYS A 89 -1.33 14.52 -4.96
C LYS A 89 -2.81 14.52 -4.62
N GLU A 90 -3.13 14.44 -3.34
CA GLU A 90 -4.51 14.51 -2.87
C GLU A 90 -4.93 15.95 -2.54
N ARG A 91 -4.08 16.91 -2.83
CA ARG A 91 -4.31 18.34 -2.55
C ARG A 91 -4.52 18.59 -1.05
N ARG A 92 -3.81 17.85 -0.23
CA ARG A 92 -3.87 17.99 1.22
C ARG A 92 -2.51 18.41 1.75
N VAL A 93 -2.53 19.27 2.77
CA VAL A 93 -1.31 19.67 3.46
C VAL A 93 -1.11 18.73 4.64
N LEU A 94 0.04 18.09 4.68
CA LEU A 94 0.37 17.18 5.76
C LEU A 94 1.24 17.93 6.75
N ASP A 95 0.83 18.00 8.04
CA ASP A 95 1.68 18.61 9.03
C ASP A 95 2.71 17.60 9.53
N LYS A 96 3.72 18.10 10.22
CA LYS A 96 4.85 17.30 10.66
C LYS A 96 4.43 16.18 11.61
N LYS A 97 3.50 16.46 12.51
CA LYS A 97 3.02 15.47 13.46
C LYS A 97 2.29 14.33 12.77
N GLN A 98 1.47 14.64 11.79
CA GLN A 98 0.77 13.62 11.00
C GLN A 98 1.76 12.76 10.22
N GLY A 99 2.77 13.39 9.61
CA GLY A 99 3.80 12.66 8.90
C GLY A 99 4.57 11.72 9.82
N GLU A 100 4.88 12.16 11.02
CA GLU A 100 5.55 11.32 12.01
C GLU A 100 4.72 10.12 12.41
N GLN A 101 3.40 10.28 12.54
CA GLN A 101 2.52 9.18 12.87
C GLN A 101 2.56 8.10 11.78
N ILE A 102 2.57 8.52 10.52
CA ILE A 102 2.66 7.58 9.41
C ILE A 102 4.01 6.86 9.41
N ILE A 103 5.09 7.62 9.58
CA ILE A 103 6.44 7.04 9.58
C ILE A 103 6.61 6.05 10.73
N ASN A 104 6.07 6.37 11.90
CA ASN A 104 6.13 5.46 13.03
C ASN A 104 5.42 4.14 12.76
N LEU A 105 4.25 4.19 12.10
CA LEU A 105 3.54 2.98 11.72
C LEU A 105 4.34 2.14 10.73
N VAL A 106 4.93 2.80 9.73
CA VAL A 106 5.75 2.12 8.73
C VAL A 106 6.95 1.45 9.41
N ASN A 107 7.58 2.14 10.36
CA ASN A 107 8.74 1.60 11.06
C ASN A 107 8.43 0.35 11.87
N GLU A 108 7.20 0.15 12.28
CA GLU A 108 6.80 -1.07 12.99
C GLU A 108 6.98 -2.32 12.13
N TYR A 109 7.04 -2.14 10.81
CA TYR A 109 7.10 -3.26 9.86
C TYR A 109 8.44 -3.35 9.12
N LEU A 110 9.41 -2.54 9.51
CA LEU A 110 10.74 -2.58 8.88
C LEU A 110 11.70 -3.55 9.57
#